data_e72d803e3515efd5505253d704075fee
#
_entry.id   e72d803e3515efd5505253d704075fee
#
_cell.length_a   1.000
_cell.length_b   1.000
_cell.length_c   1.000
_cell.angle_alpha   90.00
_cell.angle_beta   90.00
_cell.angle_gamma   90.00
#
_symmetry.space_group_name_H-M   'P 1'
#
loop_
_entity.id
_entity.type
_entity.pdbx_description
1 polymer ?
#
loop_
_entity_poly.entity_id
_entity_poly.type
_entity_poly.pdbx_seq_one_letter_code
_entity_poly.pdbx_strand_id
1 'polypeptide(L)'
;MKASYIEGHGGPDIMQYGDLPDPVASPGEVIVDIHAATVNAADPKVRAGGTYGELDSFPYVLGRDFSGVVSALGEGVTDFAVGDAVFGACDRGQEGTYAEKIAMKAAIIAKKPDNVSHI
;
A
#
# COMPACT_ATOMS: atom_id res chain seq x y z
N MET A 1 -4.90 -7.18 9.81
CA MET A 1 -3.54 -7.26 9.26
C MET A 1 -2.53 -6.53 10.11
N LYS A 2 -1.29 -6.92 10.08
CA LYS A 2 -0.21 -6.16 10.69
C LYS A 2 0.20 -5.01 9.79
N ALA A 3 0.46 -3.86 10.39
CA ALA A 3 0.89 -2.66 9.66
C ALA A 3 1.76 -1.77 10.53
N SER A 4 2.59 -0.97 9.88
CA SER A 4 3.28 0.15 10.51
C SER A 4 2.57 1.44 10.12
N TYR A 5 2.10 2.20 11.10
CA TYR A 5 1.19 3.31 10.88
C TYR A 5 1.46 4.48 11.81
N ILE A 6 0.80 5.60 11.52
CA ILE A 6 0.82 6.81 12.36
C ILE A 6 -0.61 7.19 12.74
N GLU A 7 -0.76 7.86 13.89
CA GLU A 7 -2.03 8.41 14.36
C GLU A 7 -2.02 9.93 14.44
N GLY A 8 -1.00 10.54 13.87
CA GLY A 8 -0.81 11.98 13.77
C GLY A 8 0.50 12.25 13.06
N HIS A 9 0.77 13.52 12.77
CA HIS A 9 2.05 13.93 12.18
C HIS A 9 3.14 14.06 13.24
N GLY A 10 4.38 13.82 12.87
CA GLY A 10 5.51 13.96 13.77
C GLY A 10 6.80 13.32 13.26
N GLY A 11 7.74 13.11 14.16
CA GLY A 11 9.03 12.48 13.91
C GLY A 11 8.97 10.95 13.91
N PRO A 12 10.14 10.28 13.82
CA PRO A 12 10.18 8.82 13.72
C PRO A 12 9.57 8.07 14.92
N ASP A 13 9.57 8.69 16.08
CA ASP A 13 9.06 8.12 17.33
C ASP A 13 7.55 7.92 17.37
N ILE A 14 6.80 8.53 16.44
CA ILE A 14 5.34 8.36 16.37
C ILE A 14 4.92 7.12 15.57
N MET A 15 5.85 6.46 14.90
CA MET A 15 5.55 5.23 14.16
C MET A 15 5.10 4.13 15.13
N GLN A 16 3.99 3.50 14.80
CA GLN A 16 3.42 2.40 15.56
C GLN A 16 3.39 1.13 14.70
N TYR A 17 3.40 -0.02 15.36
CA TYR A 17 3.23 -1.32 14.71
C TYR A 17 2.14 -2.09 15.43
N GLY A 18 1.17 -2.58 14.70
CA GLY A 18 0.06 -3.31 15.31
C GLY A 18 -0.96 -3.78 14.28
N ASP A 19 -2.11 -4.18 14.80
CA ASP A 19 -3.21 -4.70 14.01
C ASP A 19 -4.12 -3.57 13.53
N LEU A 20 -4.42 -3.58 12.25
CA LEU A 20 -5.44 -2.75 11.62
C LEU A 20 -6.43 -3.65 10.87
N PRO A 21 -7.65 -3.16 10.59
CA PRO A 21 -8.59 -3.91 9.75
C PRO A 21 -7.98 -4.24 8.40
N ASP A 22 -8.33 -5.42 7.87
CA ASP A 22 -7.95 -5.78 6.50
C ASP A 22 -8.62 -4.83 5.51
N PRO A 23 -7.92 -4.45 4.44
CA PRO A 23 -8.52 -3.60 3.41
C PRO A 23 -9.61 -4.36 2.66
N VAL A 24 -10.57 -3.61 2.13
CA VAL A 24 -11.65 -4.13 1.29
C VAL A 24 -11.49 -3.52 -0.10
N ALA A 25 -11.58 -4.35 -1.13
CA ALA A 25 -11.48 -3.89 -2.51
C ALA A 25 -12.78 -3.18 -2.92
N SER A 26 -12.67 -1.92 -3.27
CA SER A 26 -13.74 -1.17 -3.93
C SER A 26 -13.81 -1.56 -5.41
N PRO A 27 -14.89 -1.20 -6.14
CA PRO A 27 -14.93 -1.44 -7.58
C PRO A 27 -13.68 -0.90 -8.30
N GLY A 28 -13.09 -1.72 -9.16
CA GLY A 28 -11.85 -1.39 -9.87
C GLY A 28 -10.57 -1.60 -9.08
N GLU A 29 -10.66 -2.04 -7.84
CA GLU A 29 -9.50 -2.31 -6.98
C GLU A 29 -9.24 -3.81 -6.83
N VAL A 30 -8.02 -4.14 -6.45
CA VAL A 30 -7.62 -5.48 -6.02
C VAL A 30 -7.05 -5.41 -4.61
N ILE A 31 -7.08 -6.52 -3.89
CA ILE A 31 -6.30 -6.69 -2.68
C ILE A 31 -5.01 -7.41 -3.04
N VAL A 32 -3.89 -6.84 -2.62
CA VAL A 32 -2.56 -7.44 -2.81
C VAL A 32 -2.00 -7.84 -1.46
N ASP A 33 -1.57 -9.08 -1.34
CA ASP A 33 -0.74 -9.55 -0.23
C ASP A 33 0.69 -9.09 -0.51
N ILE A 34 1.21 -8.20 0.30
CA ILE A 34 2.50 -7.55 0.06
C ILE A 34 3.63 -8.49 0.47
N HIS A 35 4.55 -8.75 -0.46
CA HIS A 35 5.77 -9.53 -0.23
C HIS A 35 6.97 -8.63 0.05
N ALA A 36 7.02 -7.47 -0.59
CA ALA A 36 8.08 -6.50 -0.39
C ALA A 36 7.56 -5.08 -0.61
N ALA A 37 8.11 -4.15 0.13
CA ALA A 37 7.86 -2.72 0.00
C ALA A 37 9.18 -1.99 0.21
N THR A 38 9.31 -0.79 -0.36
CA THR A 38 10.52 0.01 -0.20
C THR A 38 10.26 1.23 0.66
N VAL A 39 11.31 1.78 1.22
CA VAL A 39 11.29 3.04 1.95
C VAL A 39 11.72 4.15 1.01
N ASN A 40 10.90 5.17 0.88
CA ASN A 40 11.15 6.30 -0.01
C ASN A 40 11.37 7.60 0.76
N ALA A 41 12.07 8.54 0.16
CA ALA A 41 12.27 9.86 0.75
C ALA A 41 10.97 10.63 1.00
N ALA A 42 9.89 10.28 0.29
CA ALA A 42 8.57 10.85 0.52
C ALA A 42 7.96 10.44 1.86
N ASP A 43 8.25 9.22 2.34
CA ASP A 43 7.60 8.67 3.53
C ASP A 43 7.80 9.53 4.80
N PRO A 44 9.02 9.94 5.16
CA PRO A 44 9.19 10.83 6.31
C PRO A 44 8.56 12.21 6.10
N LYS A 45 8.42 12.66 4.86
CA LYS A 45 7.77 13.94 4.56
C LYS A 45 6.26 13.84 4.74
N VAL A 46 5.64 12.74 4.32
CA VAL A 46 4.22 12.47 4.58
C VAL A 46 3.98 12.32 6.08
N ARG A 47 4.83 11.59 6.77
CA ARG A 47 4.76 11.42 8.23
C ARG A 47 4.81 12.76 8.96
N ALA A 48 5.71 13.64 8.55
CA ALA A 48 5.89 14.95 9.19
C ALA A 48 4.76 15.93 8.88
N GLY A 49 4.03 15.76 7.80
CA GLY A 49 3.10 16.75 7.27
C GLY A 49 3.83 17.88 6.53
N GLY A 50 3.18 19.01 6.37
CA GLY A 50 3.81 20.19 5.76
C GLY A 50 3.93 20.10 4.24
N THR A 51 5.08 19.72 3.68
CA THR A 51 5.36 19.72 2.24
C THR A 51 4.33 18.93 1.42
N TYR A 52 3.86 17.79 1.95
CA TYR A 52 2.84 16.96 1.32
C TYR A 52 1.43 17.24 1.84
N GLY A 53 1.28 18.26 2.68
CA GLY A 53 0.02 18.62 3.31
C GLY A 53 -0.30 17.76 4.52
N GLU A 54 -1.43 18.04 5.13
CA GLU A 54 -1.95 17.25 6.25
C GLU A 54 -2.79 16.11 5.74
N LEU A 55 -2.73 14.98 6.45
CA LEU A 55 -3.59 13.83 6.18
C LEU A 55 -4.97 14.06 6.78
N ASP A 56 -6.01 13.63 6.06
CA ASP A 56 -7.40 13.85 6.45
C ASP A 56 -7.88 12.88 7.53
N SER A 57 -7.24 11.73 7.65
CA SER A 57 -7.70 10.68 8.58
C SER A 57 -6.55 9.83 9.09
N PHE A 58 -6.74 9.30 10.29
CA PHE A 58 -5.82 8.39 10.96
C PHE A 58 -6.61 7.18 11.51
N PRO A 59 -5.98 6.02 11.75
CA PRO A 59 -4.58 5.70 11.49
C PRO A 59 -4.25 5.72 10.00
N TYR A 60 -3.01 6.06 9.66
CA TYR A 60 -2.55 6.13 8.27
C TYR A 60 -1.30 5.27 8.08
N VAL A 61 -1.34 4.37 7.11
CA VAL A 61 -0.22 3.50 6.74
C VAL A 61 0.60 4.21 5.67
N LEU A 62 1.91 4.31 5.89
CA LEU A 62 2.84 4.90 4.94
C LEU A 62 3.30 3.87 3.92
N GLY A 63 4.14 4.31 2.99
CA GLY A 63 4.77 3.46 1.97
C GLY A 63 4.12 3.63 0.61
N ARG A 64 4.95 3.65 -0.44
CA ARG A 64 4.51 4.07 -1.78
C ARG A 64 4.59 2.98 -2.83
N ASP A 65 5.48 2.02 -2.71
CA ASP A 65 5.63 0.99 -3.72
C ASP A 65 5.77 -0.40 -3.10
N PHE A 66 5.43 -1.40 -3.91
CA PHE A 66 5.31 -2.76 -3.42
C PHE A 66 5.44 -3.76 -4.54
N SER A 67 5.72 -5.00 -4.17
CA SER A 67 5.41 -6.17 -4.97
C SER A 67 4.70 -7.21 -4.10
N GLY A 68 3.84 -7.99 -4.71
CA GLY A 68 3.06 -8.99 -3.98
C GLY A 68 2.18 -9.82 -4.89
N VAL A 69 1.19 -10.45 -4.30
CA VAL A 69 0.29 -11.38 -4.99
C VAL A 69 -1.15 -10.94 -4.78
N VAL A 70 -1.91 -10.88 -5.86
CA VAL A 70 -3.34 -10.57 -5.79
C VAL A 70 -4.07 -11.64 -5.00
N SER A 71 -4.80 -11.24 -3.96
CA SER A 71 -5.56 -12.15 -3.09
C SER A 71 -7.08 -11.99 -3.23
N ALA A 72 -7.55 -10.87 -3.75
CA ALA A 72 -8.97 -10.63 -4.02
C ALA A 72 -9.14 -9.60 -5.12
N LEU A 73 -10.28 -9.67 -5.80
CA LEU A 73 -10.65 -8.74 -6.89
C LEU A 73 -11.88 -7.96 -6.49
N GLY A 74 -11.87 -6.65 -6.72
CA GLY A 74 -13.05 -5.82 -6.64
C GLY A 74 -13.92 -5.97 -7.88
N GLU A 75 -15.12 -5.43 -7.81
CA GLU A 75 -16.08 -5.47 -8.92
C GLU A 75 -15.48 -4.83 -10.18
N GLY A 76 -15.67 -5.47 -11.32
CA GLY A 76 -15.26 -4.96 -12.63
C GLY A 76 -13.79 -5.21 -12.98
N VAL A 77 -12.99 -5.79 -12.11
CA VAL A 77 -11.59 -6.12 -12.42
C VAL A 77 -11.53 -7.38 -13.25
N THR A 78 -11.02 -7.27 -14.48
CA THR A 78 -10.91 -8.37 -15.44
C THR A 78 -9.47 -8.63 -15.91
N ASP A 79 -8.55 -7.66 -15.71
CA ASP A 79 -7.17 -7.75 -16.20
C ASP A 79 -6.25 -8.56 -15.29
N PHE A 80 -6.69 -8.85 -14.08
CA PHE A 80 -5.93 -9.61 -13.08
C PHE A 80 -6.77 -10.76 -12.53
N ALA A 81 -6.07 -11.76 -12.01
CA ALA A 81 -6.67 -12.90 -11.33
C ALA A 81 -6.03 -13.10 -9.96
N VAL A 82 -6.76 -13.70 -9.04
CA VAL A 82 -6.20 -14.13 -7.76
C VAL A 82 -5.01 -15.06 -8.01
N GLY A 83 -3.89 -14.80 -7.36
CA GLY A 83 -2.64 -15.52 -7.55
C GLY A 83 -1.64 -14.83 -8.48
N ASP A 84 -2.04 -13.78 -9.20
CA ASP A 84 -1.13 -13.02 -10.06
C ASP A 84 -0.08 -12.28 -9.20
N ALA A 85 1.19 -12.43 -9.58
CA ALA A 85 2.28 -11.65 -9.03
C ALA A 85 2.30 -10.27 -9.69
N VAL A 86 2.27 -9.22 -8.88
CA VAL A 86 2.15 -7.84 -9.34
C VAL A 86 3.11 -6.92 -8.59
N PHE A 87 3.33 -5.74 -9.16
CA PHE A 87 4.04 -4.65 -8.50
C PHE A 87 3.42 -3.33 -8.91
N GLY A 88 3.69 -2.30 -8.11
CA GLY A 88 3.16 -0.98 -8.42
C GLY A 88 3.65 0.08 -7.46
N ALA A 89 3.35 1.32 -7.81
CA ALA A 89 3.56 2.48 -6.96
C ALA A 89 2.22 3.17 -6.72
N CYS A 90 1.99 3.54 -5.46
CA CYS A 90 0.76 4.21 -5.07
C CYS A 90 0.71 5.64 -5.61
N ASP A 91 -0.47 6.08 -5.99
CA ASP A 91 -0.73 7.49 -6.23
C ASP A 91 -0.64 8.28 -4.91
N ARG A 92 -0.42 9.57 -5.03
CA ARG A 92 -0.41 10.46 -3.87
C ARG A 92 -1.73 10.35 -3.10
N GLY A 93 -1.63 10.17 -1.79
CA GLY A 93 -2.79 10.00 -0.91
C GLY A 93 -3.32 8.56 -0.86
N GLN A 94 -2.68 7.64 -1.57
CA GLN A 94 -3.04 6.21 -1.58
C GLN A 94 -1.93 5.34 -1.01
N GLU A 95 -1.02 5.91 -0.25
CA GLU A 95 0.05 5.18 0.41
C GLU A 95 -0.55 4.09 1.31
N GLY A 96 0.25 3.10 1.67
CA GLY A 96 -0.23 2.03 2.52
C GLY A 96 0.58 0.74 2.41
N THR A 97 1.80 0.81 1.89
CA THR A 97 2.56 -0.41 1.63
C THR A 97 3.32 -0.96 2.84
N TYR A 98 3.39 -0.23 3.97
CA TYR A 98 3.98 -0.74 5.21
C TYR A 98 2.99 -1.63 5.97
N ALA A 99 2.40 -2.59 5.27
CA ALA A 99 1.37 -3.48 5.78
C ALA A 99 1.43 -4.84 5.10
N GLU A 100 0.72 -5.81 5.64
CA GLU A 100 0.62 -7.13 5.01
C GLU A 100 -0.23 -7.12 3.74
N LYS A 101 -1.21 -6.23 3.66
CA LYS A 101 -2.15 -6.13 2.54
C LYS A 101 -2.42 -4.69 2.16
N ILE A 102 -2.76 -4.48 0.90
CA ILE A 102 -3.20 -3.17 0.40
C ILE A 102 -4.33 -3.34 -0.61
N ALA A 103 -5.28 -2.42 -0.58
CA ALA A 103 -6.26 -2.25 -1.66
C ALA A 103 -5.71 -1.25 -2.66
N MET A 104 -5.63 -1.63 -3.93
CA MET A 104 -4.98 -0.82 -4.95
C MET A 104 -5.79 -0.83 -6.24
N LYS A 105 -5.84 0.30 -6.92
CA LYS A 105 -6.45 0.39 -8.24
C LYS A 105 -5.75 -0.55 -9.22
N ALA A 106 -6.50 -1.40 -9.90
CA ALA A 106 -5.95 -2.29 -10.91
C ALA A 106 -5.26 -1.52 -12.05
N ALA A 107 -5.71 -0.30 -12.33
CA ALA A 107 -5.18 0.54 -13.41
C ALA A 107 -3.73 0.98 -13.22
N ILE A 108 -3.20 0.96 -11.99
CA ILE A 108 -1.84 1.46 -11.68
C ILE A 108 -0.87 0.39 -11.25
N ILE A 109 -1.23 -0.88 -11.38
CA ILE A 109 -0.34 -2.01 -11.11
C ILE A 109 -0.02 -2.77 -12.40
N ALA A 110 1.07 -3.53 -12.36
CA ALA A 110 1.50 -4.34 -13.48
C ALA A 110 1.86 -5.75 -13.02
N LYS A 111 1.77 -6.71 -13.94
CA LYS A 111 2.22 -8.07 -13.68
C LYS A 111 3.73 -8.10 -13.55
N LYS A 112 4.22 -8.78 -12.53
CA LYS A 112 5.65 -8.96 -12.29
C LYS A 112 6.19 -9.99 -13.30
N PRO A 113 7.32 -9.72 -13.98
CA PRO A 113 7.98 -10.74 -14.82
C PRO A 113 8.37 -11.97 -14.00
N ASP A 114 8.25 -13.17 -14.60
CA ASP A 114 8.53 -14.42 -13.91
C ASP A 114 10.00 -14.59 -13.53
N ASN A 115 10.90 -13.93 -14.27
CA ASN A 115 12.35 -14.02 -14.06
C ASN A 115 12.88 -13.03 -13.02
N VAL A 116 12.00 -12.35 -12.30
CA VAL A 116 12.35 -11.37 -11.25
C VAL A 116 11.66 -11.78 -9.96
N SER A 117 12.37 -11.70 -8.84
CA SER A 117 11.78 -11.93 -7.51
C SER A 117 10.98 -10.72 -7.04
N HIS A 118 10.26 -10.87 -5.93
CA HIS A 118 9.56 -9.75 -5.29
C HIS A 118 10.50 -8.75 -4.62
N ILE A 119 11.75 -9.14 -4.42
CA ILE A 119 12.76 -8.29 -3.76
C ILE A 119 13.75 -7.74 -4.75
#